data_f0680f19c3d0dea28669a94e9de5779c
#
_entry.id   f0680f19c3d0dea28669a94e9de5779c
#
_cell.length_a   1.000
_cell.length_b   1.000
_cell.length_c   1.000
_cell.angle_alpha   90.00
_cell.angle_beta   90.00
_cell.angle_gamma   90.00
#
_symmetry.space_group_name_H-M   'P 1'
#
loop_
_entity.id
_entity.type
_entity.pdbx_description
1 polymer ?
#
loop_
_entity_poly.entity_id
_entity_poly.type
_entity_poly.pdbx_seq_one_letter_code
_entity_poly.pdbx_strand_id
1 'polypeptide(L)'
;MRIAAANIHPAWGQPDEGAERVVEWIARADAEGIDLLAFGETYLGGYPFWLAMTDGARWNAPDQKAAYAYYLEAAVELQGPQLRLIAEAAAEYRVFTYVGVAERRAGTARGSVYCTLVAIDPDHGIVSAHRKVQPTYAERMVWAPGDANGLRVHTFTGREGDTARVGGLNCFENYMPHVRLAMYAGGEDIHVSVWPGQAFLNQDITRFIALEGRVYSLAAGAIVSRGDVPEAFPLAGDLPDGDWFLGASAIAGPDGAWIEEPVTAEERLVVADVDLARVREERQNFDPTGHYSSSSLFQLRVDRRRLSVADLSDDPVRLD
;
A
#
# COMPACT_ATOMS: atom_id res chain seq x y z
N MET A 1 21.40 4.81 -2.24
CA MET A 1 19.96 5.07 -2.07
C MET A 1 19.50 4.47 -0.76
N ARG A 2 18.59 5.13 -0.04
CA ARG A 2 18.13 4.69 1.28
C ARG A 2 16.61 4.56 1.29
N ILE A 3 16.09 3.42 1.76
CA ILE A 3 14.64 3.12 1.77
C ILE A 3 14.15 2.81 3.17
N ALA A 4 12.88 3.09 3.45
CA ALA A 4 12.31 2.80 4.76
C ALA A 4 10.84 2.36 4.70
N ALA A 5 10.44 1.54 5.68
CA ALA A 5 9.06 1.29 6.04
C ALA A 5 8.72 1.97 7.37
N ALA A 6 7.59 2.65 7.43
CA ALA A 6 7.06 3.25 8.66
C ALA A 6 6.32 2.18 9.47
N ASN A 7 6.96 1.67 10.52
CA ASN A 7 6.36 0.71 11.47
C ASN A 7 5.72 1.49 12.62
N ILE A 8 4.51 2.02 12.39
CA ILE A 8 3.90 3.04 13.26
C ILE A 8 2.40 2.84 13.42
N HIS A 9 1.81 3.50 14.44
CA HIS A 9 0.37 3.54 14.65
C HIS A 9 -0.35 4.45 13.64
N PRO A 10 -1.49 4.03 13.05
CA PRO A 10 -2.35 4.90 12.25
C PRO A 10 -3.25 5.75 13.17
N ALA A 11 -3.80 6.84 12.66
CA ALA A 11 -4.99 7.49 13.22
C ALA A 11 -6.24 6.84 12.60
N TRP A 12 -6.63 5.68 13.14
CA TRP A 12 -7.69 4.86 12.55
C TRP A 12 -9.04 5.59 12.52
N GLY A 13 -9.69 5.64 11.37
CA GLY A 13 -10.97 6.33 11.19
C GLY A 13 -10.88 7.86 11.24
N GLN A 14 -9.69 8.45 11.31
CA GLN A 14 -9.42 9.88 11.41
C GLN A 14 -8.45 10.31 10.29
N PRO A 15 -8.93 10.46 9.04
CA PRO A 15 -8.05 10.61 7.88
C PRO A 15 -7.24 11.91 7.87
N ASP A 16 -7.73 13.00 8.48
CA ASP A 16 -7.01 14.28 8.55
C ASP A 16 -5.80 14.15 9.50
N GLU A 17 -6.00 13.62 10.71
CA GLU A 17 -4.91 13.33 11.64
C GLU A 17 -3.93 12.31 11.07
N GLY A 18 -4.43 11.29 10.37
CA GLY A 18 -3.60 10.31 9.66
C GLY A 18 -2.70 10.96 8.61
N ALA A 19 -3.22 11.93 7.85
CA ALA A 19 -2.44 12.66 6.86
C ALA A 19 -1.35 13.54 7.50
N GLU A 20 -1.67 14.24 8.59
CA GLU A 20 -0.69 15.03 9.37
C GLU A 20 0.43 14.12 9.91
N ARG A 21 0.09 12.94 10.43
CA ARG A 21 1.07 11.95 10.90
C ARG A 21 1.95 11.43 9.78
N VAL A 22 1.41 11.18 8.59
CA VAL A 22 2.21 10.81 7.41
C VAL A 22 3.21 11.92 7.07
N VAL A 23 2.79 13.19 7.08
CA VAL A 23 3.68 14.34 6.85
C VAL A 23 4.81 14.40 7.88
N GLU A 24 4.50 14.21 9.15
CA GLU A 24 5.53 14.16 10.21
C GLU A 24 6.58 13.08 9.95
N TRP A 25 6.15 11.89 9.53
CA TRP A 25 7.08 10.79 9.27
C TRP A 25 7.84 10.97 7.94
N ILE A 26 7.28 11.65 6.95
CA ILE A 26 8.03 12.09 5.75
C ILE A 26 9.15 13.07 6.14
N ALA A 27 8.87 14.04 7.03
CA ALA A 27 9.88 14.96 7.52
C ALA A 27 10.99 14.25 8.32
N ARG A 28 10.65 13.24 9.13
CA ARG A 28 11.65 12.39 9.82
C ARG A 28 12.49 11.59 8.83
N ALA A 29 11.85 11.02 7.80
CA ALA A 29 12.55 10.29 6.74
C ALA A 29 13.57 11.19 6.02
N ASP A 30 13.20 12.44 5.72
CA ASP A 30 14.12 13.44 5.16
C ASP A 30 15.33 13.67 6.08
N ALA A 31 15.09 13.87 7.37
CA ALA A 31 16.16 14.09 8.35
C ALA A 31 17.13 12.89 8.47
N GLU A 32 16.66 11.67 8.16
CA GLU A 32 17.46 10.44 8.12
C GLU A 32 18.05 10.13 6.73
N GLY A 33 17.82 11.00 5.73
CA GLY A 33 18.32 10.82 4.36
C GLY A 33 17.62 9.71 3.58
N ILE A 34 16.35 9.42 3.88
CA ILE A 34 15.56 8.42 3.19
C ILE A 34 15.08 8.94 1.83
N ASP A 35 15.25 8.15 0.79
CA ASP A 35 14.81 8.46 -0.58
C ASP A 35 13.40 7.91 -0.88
N LEU A 36 13.01 6.78 -0.24
CA LEU A 36 11.71 6.14 -0.39
C LEU A 36 11.16 5.72 0.96
N LEU A 37 9.90 6.10 1.24
CA LEU A 37 9.17 5.74 2.45
C LEU A 37 7.85 5.05 2.11
N ALA A 38 7.55 3.92 2.78
CA ALA A 38 6.29 3.21 2.62
C ALA A 38 5.52 3.11 3.95
N PHE A 39 4.21 3.32 3.90
CA PHE A 39 3.26 3.15 4.99
C PHE A 39 2.38 1.92 4.76
N GLY A 40 1.82 1.34 5.83
CA GLY A 40 1.04 0.12 5.79
C GLY A 40 -0.24 0.16 4.94
N GLU A 41 -0.87 -0.98 4.76
CA GLU A 41 -2.12 -1.13 4.03
C GLU A 41 -3.25 -0.31 4.67
N THR A 42 -3.95 0.49 3.86
CA THR A 42 -5.03 1.39 4.31
C THR A 42 -4.67 2.22 5.55
N TYR A 43 -3.41 2.69 5.64
CA TYR A 43 -2.92 3.52 6.74
C TYR A 43 -3.83 4.75 6.96
N LEU A 44 -4.30 5.39 5.87
CA LEU A 44 -5.37 6.39 5.93
C LEU A 44 -6.73 5.72 5.83
N GLY A 45 -7.60 6.02 6.78
CA GLY A 45 -8.94 5.44 6.90
C GLY A 45 -8.96 4.16 7.76
N GLY A 46 -7.88 3.37 7.75
CA GLY A 46 -7.68 2.20 8.59
C GLY A 46 -8.06 0.87 7.96
N TYR A 47 -7.47 -0.22 8.46
CA TYR A 47 -7.82 -1.59 8.08
C TYR A 47 -9.15 -1.99 8.74
N PRO A 48 -10.07 -2.72 8.06
CA PRO A 48 -11.42 -3.03 8.56
C PRO A 48 -11.44 -4.25 9.51
N PHE A 49 -10.61 -4.26 10.53
CA PHE A 49 -10.44 -5.38 11.49
C PHE A 49 -11.73 -5.73 12.25
N TRP A 50 -12.64 -4.76 12.46
CA TRP A 50 -13.89 -4.98 13.19
C TRP A 50 -14.74 -6.11 12.59
N LEU A 51 -14.66 -6.34 11.27
CA LEU A 51 -15.41 -7.41 10.59
C LEU A 51 -15.13 -8.78 11.17
N ALA A 52 -13.86 -9.07 11.50
CA ALA A 52 -13.46 -10.33 12.11
C ALA A 52 -13.73 -10.38 13.61
N MET A 53 -13.77 -9.21 14.29
CA MET A 53 -13.87 -9.11 15.73
C MET A 53 -15.31 -9.00 16.26
N THR A 54 -16.26 -8.55 15.39
CA THR A 54 -17.64 -8.25 15.81
C THR A 54 -18.69 -9.00 15.01
N ASP A 55 -18.36 -10.19 14.45
CA ASP A 55 -19.24 -10.97 13.57
C ASP A 55 -19.82 -10.13 12.41
N GLY A 56 -18.93 -9.54 11.60
CA GLY A 56 -19.25 -8.62 10.51
C GLY A 56 -20.12 -9.23 9.39
N ALA A 57 -20.22 -10.57 9.31
CA ALA A 57 -20.99 -11.27 8.27
C ALA A 57 -22.51 -11.28 8.50
N ARG A 58 -23.01 -10.69 9.57
CA ARG A 58 -24.46 -10.63 9.86
C ARG A 58 -25.20 -9.77 8.83
N TRP A 59 -26.02 -10.45 8.01
CA TRP A 59 -26.78 -9.78 6.96
C TRP A 59 -27.74 -8.73 7.53
N ASN A 60 -27.70 -7.53 6.96
CA ASN A 60 -28.62 -6.42 7.28
C ASN A 60 -28.59 -5.93 8.76
N ALA A 61 -27.52 -6.25 9.52
CA ALA A 61 -27.37 -5.84 10.91
C ALA A 61 -27.17 -4.30 11.00
N PRO A 62 -27.99 -3.59 11.81
CA PRO A 62 -27.94 -2.13 11.88
C PRO A 62 -26.60 -1.58 12.38
N ASP A 63 -25.98 -2.25 13.34
CA ASP A 63 -24.68 -1.92 13.92
C ASP A 63 -23.54 -2.03 12.89
N GLN A 64 -23.54 -3.11 12.07
CA GLN A 64 -22.58 -3.28 10.98
C GLN A 64 -22.76 -2.23 9.87
N LYS A 65 -24.01 -1.84 9.59
CA LYS A 65 -24.28 -0.74 8.65
C LYS A 65 -23.79 0.60 9.16
N ALA A 66 -23.96 0.88 10.45
CA ALA A 66 -23.45 2.10 11.08
C ALA A 66 -21.92 2.13 11.05
N ALA A 67 -21.25 1.00 11.35
CA ALA A 67 -19.81 0.85 11.26
C ALA A 67 -19.30 1.08 9.82
N TYR A 68 -19.99 0.52 8.83
CA TYR A 68 -19.66 0.76 7.42
C TYR A 68 -19.82 2.22 7.01
N ALA A 69 -20.90 2.89 7.44
CA ALA A 69 -21.13 4.30 7.15
C ALA A 69 -20.00 5.17 7.75
N TYR A 70 -19.61 4.92 8.99
CA TYR A 70 -18.47 5.58 9.62
C TYR A 70 -17.17 5.36 8.81
N TYR A 71 -16.90 4.12 8.42
CA TYR A 71 -15.71 3.78 7.63
C TYR A 71 -15.70 4.44 6.24
N LEU A 72 -16.86 4.52 5.59
CA LEU A 72 -17.01 5.21 4.30
C LEU A 72 -16.70 6.71 4.41
N GLU A 73 -17.13 7.35 5.51
CA GLU A 73 -16.80 8.76 5.78
C GLU A 73 -15.31 8.96 6.08
N ALA A 74 -14.66 8.00 6.74
CA ALA A 74 -13.22 8.02 7.00
C ALA A 74 -12.36 7.71 5.76
N ALA A 75 -12.96 7.20 4.68
CA ALA A 75 -12.25 6.92 3.44
C ALA A 75 -11.94 8.23 2.67
N VAL A 76 -10.75 8.29 2.05
CA VAL A 76 -10.24 9.48 1.37
C VAL A 76 -10.48 9.45 -0.14
N GLU A 77 -10.56 10.63 -0.75
CA GLU A 77 -10.60 10.79 -2.20
C GLU A 77 -9.18 10.98 -2.76
N LEU A 78 -8.87 10.40 -3.92
CA LEU A 78 -7.53 10.52 -4.52
C LEU A 78 -7.11 11.97 -4.81
N GLN A 79 -8.07 12.86 -5.05
CA GLN A 79 -7.83 14.29 -5.22
C GLN A 79 -8.25 15.11 -3.99
N GLY A 80 -8.46 14.43 -2.86
CA GLY A 80 -8.86 15.04 -1.59
C GLY A 80 -7.75 15.83 -0.90
N PRO A 81 -8.10 16.57 0.16
CA PRO A 81 -7.15 17.41 0.88
C PRO A 81 -6.03 16.59 1.54
N GLN A 82 -6.32 15.38 2.04
CA GLN A 82 -5.35 14.54 2.74
C GLN A 82 -4.18 14.13 1.82
N LEU A 83 -4.51 13.58 0.65
CA LEU A 83 -3.48 13.16 -0.32
C LEU A 83 -2.76 14.35 -0.97
N ARG A 84 -3.41 15.52 -1.06
CA ARG A 84 -2.75 16.74 -1.49
C ARG A 84 -1.70 17.19 -0.48
N LEU A 85 -2.05 17.21 0.81
CA LEU A 85 -1.13 17.54 1.89
C LEU A 85 0.10 16.61 1.90
N ILE A 86 -0.12 15.31 1.72
CA ILE A 86 0.97 14.33 1.65
C ILE A 86 1.83 14.53 0.40
N ALA A 87 1.22 14.84 -0.75
CA ALA A 87 1.97 15.10 -1.98
C ALA A 87 2.82 16.37 -1.89
N GLU A 88 2.32 17.41 -1.23
CA GLU A 88 3.07 18.62 -0.93
C GLU A 88 4.27 18.33 -0.03
N ALA A 89 4.10 17.51 1.03
CA ALA A 89 5.19 17.10 1.89
C ALA A 89 6.22 16.20 1.16
N ALA A 90 5.76 15.25 0.33
CA ALA A 90 6.65 14.42 -0.48
C ALA A 90 7.54 15.27 -1.41
N ALA A 91 6.98 16.33 -1.99
CA ALA A 91 7.70 17.28 -2.83
C ALA A 91 8.68 18.15 -2.01
N GLU A 92 8.25 18.69 -0.88
CA GLU A 92 9.06 19.55 0.00
C GLU A 92 10.28 18.81 0.53
N TYR A 93 10.08 17.61 1.05
CA TYR A 93 11.11 16.77 1.67
C TYR A 93 11.83 15.84 0.68
N ARG A 94 11.41 15.83 -0.59
CA ARG A 94 12.01 15.00 -1.65
C ARG A 94 12.06 13.51 -1.34
N VAL A 95 10.98 12.97 -0.78
CA VAL A 95 10.83 11.56 -0.43
C VAL A 95 9.79 10.91 -1.33
N PHE A 96 10.17 9.90 -2.13
CA PHE A 96 9.19 9.08 -2.84
C PHE A 96 8.34 8.31 -1.82
N THR A 97 7.03 8.49 -1.86
CA THR A 97 6.16 7.97 -0.80
C THR A 97 5.13 6.98 -1.33
N TYR A 98 5.05 5.80 -0.70
CA TYR A 98 3.92 4.89 -0.84
C TYR A 98 3.03 5.00 0.40
N VAL A 99 1.73 5.24 0.20
CA VAL A 99 0.76 5.26 1.30
C VAL A 99 -0.47 4.42 0.96
N GLY A 100 -0.80 3.45 1.83
CA GLY A 100 -2.05 2.69 1.75
C GLY A 100 -3.23 3.53 2.22
N VAL A 101 -4.33 3.54 1.46
CA VAL A 101 -5.53 4.31 1.81
C VAL A 101 -6.82 3.51 1.62
N ALA A 102 -7.79 3.71 2.48
CA ALA A 102 -9.18 3.40 2.18
C ALA A 102 -9.69 4.49 1.23
N GLU A 103 -9.87 4.13 -0.06
CA GLU A 103 -10.27 5.08 -1.09
C GLU A 103 -11.80 5.09 -1.27
N ARG A 104 -12.41 6.27 -1.29
CA ARG A 104 -13.77 6.49 -1.82
C ARG A 104 -13.75 7.31 -3.09
N ARG A 105 -14.80 7.20 -3.90
CA ARG A 105 -14.93 7.97 -5.14
C ARG A 105 -15.87 9.17 -4.95
N ALA A 106 -15.50 10.32 -5.50
CA ALA A 106 -16.36 11.51 -5.53
C ALA A 106 -17.59 11.34 -6.45
N GLY A 107 -17.46 10.59 -7.54
CA GLY A 107 -18.49 10.44 -8.58
C GLY A 107 -19.31 9.15 -8.45
N THR A 108 -19.27 8.30 -9.49
CA THR A 108 -19.94 6.99 -9.48
C THR A 108 -19.38 6.06 -8.40
N ALA A 109 -20.19 5.10 -7.95
CA ALA A 109 -19.82 4.14 -6.89
C ALA A 109 -19.47 4.80 -5.53
N ARG A 110 -20.17 5.90 -5.18
CA ARG A 110 -19.95 6.66 -3.93
C ARG A 110 -20.17 5.85 -2.64
N GLY A 111 -20.88 4.75 -2.70
CA GLY A 111 -21.11 3.84 -1.59
C GLY A 111 -20.10 2.70 -1.51
N SER A 112 -18.98 2.74 -2.26
CA SER A 112 -17.95 1.70 -2.26
C SER A 112 -16.62 2.25 -1.79
N VAL A 113 -15.91 1.44 -0.98
CA VAL A 113 -14.53 1.69 -0.57
C VAL A 113 -13.61 0.73 -1.32
N TYR A 114 -12.41 1.21 -1.65
CA TYR A 114 -11.32 0.41 -2.23
C TYR A 114 -10.10 0.44 -1.31
N CYS A 115 -9.42 -0.66 -1.19
CA CYS A 115 -8.07 -0.69 -0.64
C CYS A 115 -7.11 -0.24 -1.75
N THR A 116 -6.46 0.90 -1.56
CA THR A 116 -5.65 1.54 -2.61
C THR A 116 -4.26 1.86 -2.10
N LEU A 117 -3.23 1.48 -2.86
CA LEU A 117 -1.85 1.88 -2.65
C LEU A 117 -1.54 3.06 -3.58
N VAL A 118 -1.25 4.21 -2.99
CA VAL A 118 -0.93 5.44 -3.73
C VAL A 118 0.58 5.62 -3.77
N ALA A 119 1.13 5.81 -4.98
CA ALA A 119 2.52 6.18 -5.19
C ALA A 119 2.63 7.68 -5.47
N ILE A 120 3.47 8.36 -4.72
CA ILE A 120 3.68 9.80 -4.78
C ILE A 120 5.15 10.08 -5.07
N ASP A 121 5.41 10.63 -6.23
CA ASP A 121 6.73 11.04 -6.68
C ASP A 121 6.98 12.50 -6.26
N PRO A 122 8.15 12.84 -5.69
CA PRO A 122 8.42 14.20 -5.22
C PRO A 122 8.40 15.27 -6.32
N ASP A 123 8.67 14.91 -7.57
CA ASP A 123 8.69 15.83 -8.69
C ASP A 123 7.38 15.88 -9.49
N HIS A 124 6.55 14.82 -9.39
CA HIS A 124 5.36 14.62 -10.24
C HIS A 124 4.04 14.48 -9.46
N GLY A 125 4.10 14.45 -8.11
CA GLY A 125 2.91 14.23 -7.28
C GLY A 125 2.41 12.77 -7.35
N ILE A 126 1.10 12.55 -7.32
CA ILE A 126 0.51 11.20 -7.39
C ILE A 126 0.71 10.62 -8.79
N VAL A 127 1.58 9.61 -8.90
CA VAL A 127 1.92 8.95 -10.18
C VAL A 127 1.13 7.66 -10.42
N SER A 128 0.61 7.03 -9.38
CA SER A 128 -0.36 5.93 -9.50
C SER A 128 -1.21 5.75 -8.24
N ALA A 129 -2.37 5.11 -8.44
CA ALA A 129 -3.25 4.64 -7.37
C ALA A 129 -3.70 3.22 -7.73
N HIS A 130 -3.08 2.24 -7.07
CA HIS A 130 -3.33 0.83 -7.29
C HIS A 130 -4.40 0.32 -6.34
N ARG A 131 -5.59 0.04 -6.84
CA ARG A 131 -6.66 -0.63 -6.11
C ARG A 131 -6.36 -2.10 -6.01
N LYS A 132 -6.38 -2.67 -4.81
CA LYS A 132 -6.20 -4.10 -4.54
C LYS A 132 -7.10 -4.92 -5.46
N VAL A 133 -6.51 -5.77 -6.29
CA VAL A 133 -7.23 -6.52 -7.33
C VAL A 133 -8.31 -7.39 -6.71
N GLN A 134 -7.97 -8.08 -5.62
CA GLN A 134 -8.91 -8.94 -4.89
C GLN A 134 -8.79 -8.70 -3.38
N PRO A 135 -9.81 -8.15 -2.71
CA PRO A 135 -9.88 -8.12 -1.26
C PRO A 135 -9.83 -9.52 -0.66
N THR A 136 -9.20 -9.65 0.50
CA THR A 136 -8.95 -10.93 1.16
C THR A 136 -10.06 -11.25 2.15
N TYR A 137 -10.65 -12.45 2.07
CA TYR A 137 -11.60 -13.01 3.03
C TYR A 137 -12.67 -12.00 3.48
N ALA A 138 -12.70 -11.57 4.75
CA ALA A 138 -13.69 -10.63 5.30
C ALA A 138 -13.63 -9.22 4.67
N GLU A 139 -12.50 -8.79 4.13
CA GLU A 139 -12.36 -7.51 3.43
C GLU A 139 -13.37 -7.34 2.29
N ARG A 140 -13.80 -8.45 1.67
CA ARG A 140 -14.81 -8.48 0.59
C ARG A 140 -16.18 -7.94 1.00
N MET A 141 -16.44 -7.82 2.30
CA MET A 141 -17.68 -7.24 2.80
C MET A 141 -17.68 -5.71 2.77
N VAL A 142 -16.50 -5.08 2.71
CA VAL A 142 -16.34 -3.63 2.73
C VAL A 142 -15.59 -3.07 1.54
N TRP A 143 -14.66 -3.83 0.94
CA TRP A 143 -13.88 -3.36 -0.20
C TRP A 143 -14.35 -3.97 -1.52
N ALA A 144 -14.52 -3.10 -2.49
CA ALA A 144 -14.75 -3.51 -3.87
C ALA A 144 -13.43 -4.02 -4.50
N PRO A 145 -13.51 -5.00 -5.42
CA PRO A 145 -12.34 -5.43 -6.17
C PRO A 145 -11.79 -4.30 -7.04
N GLY A 146 -10.46 -4.27 -7.17
CA GLY A 146 -9.74 -3.30 -7.99
C GLY A 146 -9.65 -3.71 -9.47
N ASP A 147 -8.72 -3.05 -10.13
CA ASP A 147 -8.34 -3.30 -11.52
C ASP A 147 -6.80 -3.24 -11.68
N ALA A 148 -6.30 -3.52 -12.88
CA ALA A 148 -4.87 -3.50 -13.12
C ALA A 148 -4.30 -2.11 -13.51
N ASN A 149 -5.08 -1.02 -13.40
CA ASN A 149 -4.63 0.31 -13.80
C ASN A 149 -3.38 0.76 -13.04
N GLY A 150 -3.31 0.43 -11.76
CA GLY A 150 -2.21 0.78 -10.88
C GLY A 150 -1.07 -0.24 -10.82
N LEU A 151 -1.12 -1.36 -11.54
CA LEU A 151 0.00 -2.31 -11.65
C LEU A 151 1.12 -1.67 -12.50
N ARG A 152 1.89 -0.77 -11.89
CA ARG A 152 2.91 0.05 -12.54
C ARG A 152 4.20 0.02 -11.73
N VAL A 153 5.30 0.13 -12.46
CA VAL A 153 6.63 0.35 -11.90
C VAL A 153 7.04 1.77 -12.26
N HIS A 154 7.48 2.52 -11.26
CA HIS A 154 7.89 3.91 -11.37
C HIS A 154 9.40 4.02 -11.33
N THR A 155 9.95 4.96 -12.09
CA THR A 155 11.36 5.30 -12.00
C THR A 155 11.50 6.55 -11.13
N PHE A 156 12.35 6.52 -10.12
CA PHE A 156 12.66 7.68 -9.30
C PHE A 156 14.16 7.81 -9.08
N THR A 157 14.59 9.01 -8.77
CA THR A 157 16.01 9.34 -8.52
C THR A 157 16.19 9.74 -7.07
N GLY A 158 17.06 9.03 -6.36
CA GLY A 158 17.43 9.35 -4.99
C GLY A 158 18.31 10.61 -4.90
N ARG A 159 18.57 11.08 -3.69
CA ARG A 159 19.31 12.31 -3.38
C ARG A 159 20.73 12.33 -3.92
N GLU A 160 21.38 11.17 -3.99
CA GLU A 160 22.75 11.01 -4.51
C GLU A 160 22.80 10.83 -6.04
N GLY A 161 21.65 10.89 -6.72
CA GLY A 161 21.55 10.75 -8.18
C GLY A 161 21.39 9.32 -8.67
N ASP A 162 21.34 8.33 -7.79
CA ASP A 162 21.01 6.94 -8.11
C ASP A 162 19.57 6.84 -8.58
N THR A 163 19.35 6.11 -9.67
CA THR A 163 18.02 5.91 -10.24
C THR A 163 17.58 4.45 -10.04
N ALA A 164 16.43 4.25 -9.42
CA ALA A 164 15.82 2.94 -9.19
C ALA A 164 14.41 2.86 -9.79
N ARG A 165 13.95 1.63 -9.99
CA ARG A 165 12.59 1.32 -10.41
C ARG A 165 11.85 0.65 -9.26
N VAL A 166 10.71 1.20 -8.86
CA VAL A 166 9.93 0.73 -7.72
C VAL A 166 8.51 0.37 -8.12
N GLY A 167 8.06 -0.79 -7.65
CA GLY A 167 6.68 -1.25 -7.74
C GLY A 167 6.07 -1.50 -6.37
N GLY A 168 4.74 -1.58 -6.28
CA GLY A 168 4.08 -1.82 -5.00
C GLY A 168 2.77 -2.58 -5.13
N LEU A 169 2.48 -3.46 -4.15
CA LEU A 169 1.29 -4.30 -4.06
C LEU A 169 0.71 -4.33 -2.64
N ASN A 170 -0.61 -4.60 -2.54
CA ASN A 170 -1.33 -4.69 -1.28
C ASN A 170 -1.41 -6.14 -0.77
N CYS A 171 -0.87 -6.43 0.41
CA CYS A 171 -1.15 -7.61 1.23
C CYS A 171 -1.09 -8.94 0.42
N PHE A 172 -2.16 -9.73 0.42
CA PHE A 172 -2.22 -11.02 -0.26
C PHE A 172 -2.14 -10.96 -1.80
N GLU A 173 -2.20 -9.80 -2.43
CA GLU A 173 -1.81 -9.70 -3.84
C GLU A 173 -0.37 -10.17 -4.06
N ASN A 174 0.49 -9.97 -3.06
CA ASN A 174 1.86 -10.43 -3.06
C ASN A 174 1.99 -11.96 -3.16
N TYR A 175 0.95 -12.72 -2.81
CA TYR A 175 0.89 -14.17 -3.02
C TYR A 175 0.37 -14.57 -4.41
N MET A 176 -0.13 -13.65 -5.23
CA MET A 176 -0.67 -13.94 -6.56
C MET A 176 0.47 -13.96 -7.60
N PRO A 177 0.89 -15.14 -8.15
CA PRO A 177 2.08 -15.23 -9.01
C PRO A 177 2.01 -14.36 -10.27
N HIS A 178 0.83 -14.25 -10.89
CA HIS A 178 0.63 -13.46 -12.10
C HIS A 178 0.69 -11.94 -11.84
N VAL A 179 0.32 -11.48 -10.63
CA VAL A 179 0.42 -10.08 -10.24
C VAL A 179 1.90 -9.72 -9.98
N ARG A 180 2.65 -10.58 -9.27
CA ARG A 180 4.10 -10.39 -9.11
C ARG A 180 4.83 -10.40 -10.45
N LEU A 181 4.48 -11.37 -11.33
CA LEU A 181 5.09 -11.42 -12.67
C LEU A 181 4.85 -10.13 -13.47
N ALA A 182 3.68 -9.47 -13.32
CA ALA A 182 3.41 -8.19 -13.94
C ALA A 182 4.35 -7.08 -13.44
N MET A 183 4.70 -7.12 -12.14
CA MET A 183 5.64 -6.18 -11.51
C MET A 183 7.07 -6.46 -11.96
N TYR A 184 7.52 -7.71 -11.94
CA TYR A 184 8.85 -8.10 -12.45
C TYR A 184 9.02 -7.75 -13.94
N ALA A 185 7.98 -7.98 -14.77
CA ALA A 185 7.97 -7.57 -16.17
C ALA A 185 8.00 -6.04 -16.34
N GLY A 186 7.57 -5.29 -15.34
CA GLY A 186 7.78 -3.85 -15.23
C GLY A 186 9.24 -3.48 -14.98
N GLY A 187 10.10 -4.43 -14.56
CA GLY A 187 11.54 -4.25 -14.32
C GLY A 187 11.84 -3.55 -13.01
N GLU A 188 11.12 -3.85 -11.93
CA GLU A 188 11.38 -3.27 -10.60
C GLU A 188 12.73 -3.71 -10.04
N ASP A 189 13.39 -2.80 -9.32
CA ASP A 189 14.59 -3.04 -8.51
C ASP A 189 14.26 -3.12 -7.03
N ILE A 190 13.15 -2.45 -6.65
CA ILE A 190 12.59 -2.39 -5.31
C ILE A 190 11.11 -2.77 -5.39
N HIS A 191 10.71 -3.76 -4.60
CA HIS A 191 9.32 -4.15 -4.44
C HIS A 191 8.80 -3.70 -3.09
N VAL A 192 7.71 -2.92 -3.07
CA VAL A 192 7.03 -2.49 -1.85
C VAL A 192 5.78 -3.36 -1.65
N SER A 193 5.67 -4.02 -0.51
CA SER A 193 4.48 -4.73 -0.11
C SER A 193 3.89 -4.10 1.17
N VAL A 194 2.62 -3.66 1.12
CA VAL A 194 1.98 -3.05 2.27
C VAL A 194 1.00 -4.02 2.93
N TRP A 195 1.01 -4.05 4.28
CA TRP A 195 0.34 -5.05 5.10
C TRP A 195 -0.43 -4.41 6.25
N PRO A 196 -1.43 -5.11 6.82
CA PRO A 196 -2.08 -4.64 8.04
C PRO A 196 -1.17 -4.67 9.28
N GLY A 197 -0.16 -5.59 9.31
CA GLY A 197 0.87 -5.56 10.35
C GLY A 197 1.04 -6.83 11.18
N GLN A 198 1.00 -8.02 10.56
CA GLN A 198 1.21 -9.30 11.23
C GLN A 198 2.35 -10.10 10.57
N ALA A 199 3.39 -10.46 11.33
CA ALA A 199 4.60 -11.11 10.83
C ALA A 199 4.33 -12.43 10.09
N PHE A 200 3.41 -13.27 10.58
CA PHE A 200 3.09 -14.55 9.95
C PHE A 200 2.46 -14.39 8.55
N LEU A 201 1.96 -13.21 8.21
CA LEU A 201 1.40 -12.93 6.88
C LEU A 201 2.47 -12.53 5.86
N ASN A 202 3.53 -11.85 6.30
CA ASN A 202 4.45 -11.19 5.37
C ASN A 202 5.88 -11.73 5.38
N GLN A 203 6.36 -12.34 6.47
CA GLN A 203 7.77 -12.69 6.61
C GLN A 203 8.30 -13.61 5.50
N ASP A 204 7.58 -14.68 5.17
CA ASP A 204 8.04 -15.65 4.17
C ASP A 204 7.93 -15.09 2.75
N ILE A 205 6.82 -14.40 2.44
CA ILE A 205 6.61 -13.86 1.10
C ILE A 205 7.54 -12.68 0.81
N THR A 206 7.92 -11.87 1.79
CA THR A 206 8.88 -10.77 1.63
C THR A 206 10.22 -11.29 1.12
N ARG A 207 10.76 -12.33 1.75
CA ARG A 207 11.99 -12.99 1.31
C ARG A 207 11.82 -13.71 -0.02
N PHE A 208 10.65 -14.34 -0.23
CA PHE A 208 10.38 -15.05 -1.48
C PHE A 208 10.32 -14.09 -2.68
N ILE A 209 9.69 -12.93 -2.54
CA ILE A 209 9.67 -11.88 -3.57
C ILE A 209 11.09 -11.43 -3.91
N ALA A 210 11.92 -11.20 -2.89
CA ALA A 210 13.32 -10.81 -3.09
C ALA A 210 14.09 -11.86 -3.90
N LEU A 211 13.91 -13.14 -3.57
CA LEU A 211 14.53 -14.28 -4.28
C LEU A 211 13.98 -14.48 -5.69
N GLU A 212 12.64 -14.44 -5.85
CA GLU A 212 11.97 -14.69 -7.14
C GLU A 212 12.22 -13.54 -8.13
N GLY A 213 12.10 -12.30 -7.67
CA GLY A 213 12.24 -11.10 -8.50
C GLY A 213 13.67 -10.57 -8.64
N ARG A 214 14.58 -11.04 -7.79
CA ARG A 214 15.94 -10.47 -7.63
C ARG A 214 15.89 -8.97 -7.39
N VAL A 215 15.11 -8.59 -6.38
CA VAL A 215 14.81 -7.21 -6.00
C VAL A 215 15.02 -7.00 -4.50
N TYR A 216 15.22 -5.77 -4.08
CA TYR A 216 14.99 -5.44 -2.66
C TYR A 216 13.49 -5.52 -2.38
N SER A 217 13.11 -6.26 -1.34
CA SER A 217 11.70 -6.40 -0.95
C SER A 217 11.46 -5.74 0.40
N LEU A 218 10.65 -4.68 0.40
CA LEU A 218 10.30 -3.91 1.57
C LEU A 218 8.85 -4.20 1.94
N ALA A 219 8.62 -4.71 3.15
CA ALA A 219 7.30 -4.89 3.74
C ALA A 219 7.02 -3.76 4.73
N ALA A 220 5.91 -3.05 4.55
CA ALA A 220 5.44 -2.01 5.47
C ALA A 220 4.14 -2.45 6.13
N GLY A 221 4.12 -2.54 7.46
CA GLY A 221 2.95 -2.89 8.26
C GLY A 221 2.66 -1.83 9.32
N ALA A 222 1.40 -1.73 9.76
CA ALA A 222 0.99 -0.80 10.81
C ALA A 222 0.89 -1.49 12.17
N ILE A 223 1.20 -0.77 13.24
CA ILE A 223 0.89 -1.19 14.61
C ILE A 223 -0.53 -0.72 14.90
N VAL A 224 -1.42 -1.62 15.32
CA VAL A 224 -2.83 -1.26 15.60
C VAL A 224 -3.28 -1.90 16.91
N SER A 225 -3.81 -1.07 17.77
CA SER A 225 -4.34 -1.44 19.08
C SER A 225 -5.77 -0.91 19.27
N ARG A 226 -6.42 -1.32 20.36
CA ARG A 226 -7.71 -0.75 20.77
C ARG A 226 -7.63 0.77 20.96
N GLY A 227 -6.49 1.27 21.44
CA GLY A 227 -6.25 2.71 21.68
C GLY A 227 -6.26 3.58 20.43
N ASP A 228 -6.06 3.00 19.25
CA ASP A 228 -6.07 3.73 17.98
C ASP A 228 -7.50 3.97 17.45
N VAL A 229 -8.51 3.32 18.05
CA VAL A 229 -9.90 3.39 17.56
C VAL A 229 -10.68 4.43 18.34
N PRO A 230 -11.25 5.46 17.68
CA PRO A 230 -12.07 6.47 18.35
C PRO A 230 -13.30 5.87 19.00
N GLU A 231 -13.69 6.40 20.17
CA GLU A 231 -14.92 6.01 20.87
C GLU A 231 -16.20 6.35 20.05
N ALA A 232 -16.09 7.25 19.08
CA ALA A 232 -17.16 7.58 18.13
C ALA A 232 -17.44 6.46 17.10
N PHE A 233 -16.56 5.47 16.97
CA PHE A 233 -16.81 4.32 16.09
C PHE A 233 -17.96 3.48 16.65
N PRO A 234 -19.02 3.17 15.86
CA PRO A 234 -20.25 2.54 16.36
C PRO A 234 -20.07 1.20 17.08
N LEU A 235 -18.98 0.47 16.78
CA LEU A 235 -18.64 -0.81 17.41
C LEU A 235 -17.43 -0.72 18.36
N ALA A 236 -17.01 0.48 18.76
CA ALA A 236 -15.84 0.65 19.61
C ALA A 236 -15.94 -0.14 20.92
N GLY A 237 -17.12 -0.20 21.54
CA GLY A 237 -17.36 -0.93 22.78
C GLY A 237 -17.36 -2.45 22.64
N ASP A 238 -17.47 -2.96 21.42
CA ASP A 238 -17.49 -4.41 21.13
C ASP A 238 -16.10 -4.95 20.75
N LEU A 239 -15.11 -4.07 20.59
CA LEU A 239 -13.76 -4.44 20.23
C LEU A 239 -12.95 -4.89 21.46
N PRO A 240 -12.16 -5.97 21.35
CA PRO A 240 -11.33 -6.44 22.47
C PRO A 240 -10.23 -5.44 22.80
N ASP A 241 -9.81 -5.41 24.07
CA ASP A 241 -8.61 -4.68 24.49
C ASP A 241 -7.33 -5.32 23.93
N GLY A 242 -6.26 -4.52 23.84
CA GLY A 242 -4.91 -4.96 23.50
C GLY A 242 -4.45 -4.58 22.10
N ASP A 243 -3.31 -5.15 21.72
CA ASP A 243 -2.64 -4.93 20.44
C ASP A 243 -3.06 -6.01 19.45
N TRP A 244 -3.54 -5.61 18.28
CA TRP A 244 -4.06 -6.54 17.26
C TRP A 244 -3.08 -6.78 16.12
N PHE A 245 -2.39 -5.73 15.71
CA PHE A 245 -1.32 -5.77 14.72
C PHE A 245 -0.06 -5.14 15.31
N LEU A 246 1.08 -5.77 15.10
CA LEU A 246 2.34 -5.38 15.73
C LEU A 246 3.31 -4.70 14.75
N GLY A 247 2.86 -4.33 13.55
CA GLY A 247 3.67 -3.73 12.51
C GLY A 247 4.31 -4.78 11.60
N ALA A 248 5.38 -5.43 12.05
CA ALA A 248 6.12 -6.44 11.32
C ALA A 248 6.72 -5.94 10.00
N SER A 249 7.08 -4.66 9.93
CA SER A 249 7.82 -4.12 8.81
C SER A 249 9.20 -4.74 8.72
N ALA A 250 9.66 -5.04 7.50
CA ALA A 250 10.89 -5.80 7.26
C ALA A 250 11.49 -5.46 5.89
N ILE A 251 12.79 -5.74 5.70
CA ILE A 251 13.46 -5.54 4.41
C ILE A 251 14.37 -6.74 4.11
N ALA A 252 14.21 -7.34 2.91
CA ALA A 252 15.07 -8.38 2.39
C ALA A 252 15.87 -7.90 1.17
N GLY A 253 17.11 -8.34 1.06
CA GLY A 253 17.98 -8.10 -0.09
C GLY A 253 17.67 -9.05 -1.26
N PRO A 254 18.20 -8.79 -2.48
CA PRO A 254 17.89 -9.56 -3.69
C PRO A 254 18.39 -11.01 -3.67
N ASP A 255 19.20 -11.38 -2.67
CA ASP A 255 19.61 -12.74 -2.31
C ASP A 255 18.62 -13.45 -1.35
N GLY A 256 17.53 -12.77 -0.95
CA GLY A 256 16.55 -13.27 0.02
C GLY A 256 17.02 -13.26 1.48
N ALA A 257 18.20 -12.73 1.77
CA ALA A 257 18.65 -12.52 3.15
C ALA A 257 17.95 -11.30 3.77
N TRP A 258 17.66 -11.39 5.07
CA TRP A 258 17.19 -10.22 5.80
C TRP A 258 18.27 -9.14 5.88
N ILE A 259 17.90 -7.90 5.57
CA ILE A 259 18.66 -6.70 5.94
C ILE A 259 18.09 -6.18 7.27
N GLU A 260 16.76 -6.11 7.36
CA GLU A 260 16.02 -5.85 8.58
C GLU A 260 14.96 -6.94 8.75
N GLU A 261 15.07 -7.72 9.84
CA GLU A 261 14.06 -8.73 10.21
C GLU A 261 12.73 -8.06 10.61
N PRO A 262 11.60 -8.79 10.62
CA PRO A 262 10.32 -8.22 11.01
C PRO A 262 10.35 -7.53 12.38
N VAL A 263 10.14 -6.21 12.39
CA VAL A 263 10.10 -5.37 13.59
C VAL A 263 8.69 -5.36 14.14
N THR A 264 8.51 -5.78 15.39
CA THR A 264 7.21 -5.88 16.03
C THR A 264 7.11 -5.03 17.28
N ALA A 265 5.95 -4.39 17.50
CA ALA A 265 5.60 -3.60 18.68
C ALA A 265 6.58 -2.44 18.99
N GLU A 266 7.32 -1.98 18.00
CA GLU A 266 8.26 -0.86 18.14
C GLU A 266 7.96 0.19 17.06
N GLU A 267 7.62 1.41 17.47
CA GLU A 267 7.33 2.52 16.57
C GLU A 267 8.63 3.15 16.06
N ARG A 268 9.00 2.87 14.81
CA ARG A 268 10.21 3.40 14.16
C ARG A 268 10.18 3.32 12.64
N LEU A 269 11.13 3.97 11.99
CA LEU A 269 11.50 3.66 10.61
C LEU A 269 12.33 2.36 10.59
N VAL A 270 11.96 1.42 9.72
CA VAL A 270 12.74 0.22 9.39
C VAL A 270 13.50 0.52 8.13
N VAL A 271 14.82 0.66 8.21
CA VAL A 271 15.67 1.33 7.21
C VAL A 271 16.67 0.39 6.58
N ALA A 272 16.90 0.50 5.27
CA ALA A 272 17.98 -0.18 4.59
C ALA A 272 18.68 0.72 3.56
N ASP A 273 19.99 0.52 3.42
CA ASP A 273 20.77 1.05 2.31
C ASP A 273 20.67 0.09 1.11
N VAL A 274 20.33 0.61 -0.07
CA VAL A 274 20.17 -0.14 -1.31
C VAL A 274 21.36 0.09 -2.22
N ASP A 275 22.04 -1.00 -2.57
CA ASP A 275 23.03 -1.04 -3.66
C ASP A 275 22.41 -1.70 -4.89
N LEU A 276 22.08 -0.92 -5.91
CA LEU A 276 21.50 -1.42 -7.16
C LEU A 276 22.45 -2.31 -7.97
N ALA A 277 23.75 -2.33 -7.67
CA ALA A 277 24.68 -3.28 -8.28
C ALA A 277 24.33 -4.71 -7.87
N ARG A 278 23.94 -4.95 -6.61
CA ARG A 278 23.54 -6.27 -6.11
C ARG A 278 22.31 -6.83 -6.84
N VAL A 279 21.37 -5.99 -7.23
CA VAL A 279 20.21 -6.43 -8.04
C VAL A 279 20.69 -7.02 -9.38
N ARG A 280 21.64 -6.34 -10.02
CA ARG A 280 22.21 -6.79 -11.31
C ARG A 280 23.04 -8.06 -11.15
N GLU A 281 23.81 -8.18 -10.07
CA GLU A 281 24.60 -9.36 -9.73
C GLU A 281 23.72 -10.59 -9.52
N GLU A 282 22.66 -10.47 -8.72
CA GLU A 282 21.73 -11.57 -8.43
C GLU A 282 20.90 -11.98 -9.65
N ARG A 283 20.57 -11.05 -10.55
CA ARG A 283 19.90 -11.35 -11.83
C ARG A 283 20.76 -12.18 -12.79
N GLN A 284 22.07 -12.24 -12.61
CA GLN A 284 22.93 -13.16 -13.36
C GLN A 284 22.53 -14.63 -13.17
N ASN A 285 22.15 -15.00 -11.94
CA ASN A 285 21.73 -16.35 -11.61
C ASN A 285 20.28 -16.65 -12.06
N PHE A 286 19.39 -15.67 -11.96
CA PHE A 286 17.97 -15.84 -12.24
C PHE A 286 17.31 -14.50 -12.59
N ASP A 287 16.82 -14.37 -13.82
CA ASP A 287 15.97 -13.24 -14.25
C ASP A 287 14.64 -13.80 -14.74
N PRO A 288 13.56 -13.70 -13.95
CA PRO A 288 12.27 -14.34 -14.25
C PRO A 288 11.60 -13.79 -15.52
N THR A 289 11.97 -12.61 -15.97
CA THR A 289 11.42 -11.96 -17.15
C THR A 289 12.42 -11.83 -18.30
N GLY A 290 13.67 -12.18 -18.04
CA GLY A 290 14.76 -12.22 -19.00
C GLY A 290 15.11 -13.64 -19.44
N HIS A 291 16.32 -14.13 -19.09
CA HIS A 291 16.85 -15.41 -19.57
C HIS A 291 16.17 -16.66 -18.98
N TYR A 292 15.35 -16.52 -17.93
CA TYR A 292 14.47 -17.59 -17.43
C TYR A 292 13.03 -17.46 -17.91
N SER A 293 12.71 -16.52 -18.79
CA SER A 293 11.41 -16.44 -19.44
C SER A 293 11.36 -17.29 -20.71
N SER A 294 10.17 -17.78 -21.03
CA SER A 294 9.89 -18.53 -22.25
C SER A 294 8.69 -17.89 -22.94
N SER A 295 8.87 -16.71 -23.50
CA SER A 295 7.80 -15.90 -24.11
C SER A 295 7.11 -16.56 -25.32
N SER A 296 7.74 -17.57 -25.92
CA SER A 296 7.11 -18.41 -26.95
C SER A 296 6.10 -19.41 -26.39
N LEU A 297 6.18 -19.73 -25.10
CA LEU A 297 5.29 -20.70 -24.42
C LEU A 297 4.28 -20.00 -23.51
N PHE A 298 4.71 -18.95 -22.81
CA PHE A 298 3.90 -18.25 -21.80
C PHE A 298 3.94 -16.74 -22.02
N GLN A 299 2.77 -16.13 -22.05
CA GLN A 299 2.62 -14.68 -22.14
C GLN A 299 1.60 -14.21 -21.10
N LEU A 300 1.99 -13.28 -20.24
CA LEU A 300 1.08 -12.55 -19.37
C LEU A 300 0.56 -11.33 -20.11
N ARG A 301 -0.75 -11.22 -20.26
CA ARG A 301 -1.43 -10.02 -20.76
C ARG A 301 -2.15 -9.31 -19.63
N VAL A 302 -1.82 -8.05 -19.38
CA VAL A 302 -2.41 -7.22 -18.34
C VAL A 302 -3.22 -6.09 -18.99
N ASP A 303 -4.51 -6.03 -18.70
CA ASP A 303 -5.37 -4.91 -19.14
C ASP A 303 -5.33 -3.82 -18.07
N ARG A 304 -4.61 -2.73 -18.34
CA ARG A 304 -4.42 -1.59 -17.43
C ARG A 304 -5.48 -0.50 -17.59
N ARG A 305 -6.59 -0.75 -18.23
CA ARG A 305 -7.66 0.24 -18.28
C ARG A 305 -8.32 0.37 -16.92
N ARG A 306 -8.61 1.62 -16.49
CA ARG A 306 -9.49 1.86 -15.35
C ARG A 306 -10.91 1.51 -15.76
N LEU A 307 -11.51 0.52 -15.10
CA LEU A 307 -12.85 0.06 -15.44
C LEU A 307 -13.90 0.99 -14.81
N SER A 308 -14.95 1.27 -15.58
CA SER A 308 -16.15 2.00 -15.12
C SER A 308 -17.39 1.19 -15.47
N VAL A 309 -18.39 1.24 -14.58
CA VAL A 309 -19.69 0.58 -14.79
C VAL A 309 -20.50 1.28 -15.91
N ALA A 310 -20.24 2.56 -16.15
CA ALA A 310 -20.89 3.35 -17.18
C ALA A 310 -19.93 4.40 -17.74
N ASP A 311 -20.06 4.67 -19.03
CA ASP A 311 -19.51 5.85 -19.71
C ASP A 311 -20.69 6.78 -19.96
N LEU A 312 -20.72 7.89 -19.22
CA LEU A 312 -21.78 8.91 -19.29
C LEU A 312 -21.21 10.15 -19.98
N SER A 313 -20.94 10.03 -21.27
CA SER A 313 -20.53 11.15 -22.10
C SER A 313 -21.79 11.91 -22.56
N ASP A 314 -22.09 12.98 -21.86
CA ASP A 314 -23.27 13.82 -22.15
C ASP A 314 -22.88 15.16 -22.77
N ASP A 315 -23.76 15.69 -23.63
CA ASP A 315 -23.80 17.13 -23.88
C ASP A 315 -24.26 17.86 -22.61
N PRO A 316 -23.78 19.09 -22.38
CA PRO A 316 -24.26 19.90 -21.25
C PRO A 316 -25.77 20.04 -21.28
N VAL A 317 -26.42 19.93 -20.12
CA VAL A 317 -27.86 20.22 -20.02
C VAL A 317 -28.11 21.67 -20.48
N ARG A 318 -28.94 21.84 -21.52
CA ARG A 318 -29.38 23.14 -21.99
C ARG A 318 -30.66 23.46 -21.27
N LEU A 319 -30.70 24.65 -20.61
CA LEU A 319 -31.83 25.16 -19.84
C LEU A 319 -32.55 26.32 -20.57
N ASP A 320 -32.48 26.35 -21.88
CA ASP A 320 -33.13 27.32 -22.77
C ASP A 320 -34.60 26.95 -23.10
#